data_2b31d578cd60d2cc7fa8238a5282f5fa
#
_entry.id   2b31d578cd60d2cc7fa8238a5282f5fa
#
_cell.length_a   1.000
_cell.length_b   1.000
_cell.length_c   1.000
_cell.angle_alpha   90.00
_cell.angle_beta   90.00
_cell.angle_gamma   90.00
#
_symmetry.space_group_name_H-M   'P 1'
#
loop_
_entity.id
_entity.type
_entity.pdbx_description
1 polymer ?
#
loop_
_entity_poly.entity_id
_entity_poly.type
_entity_poly.pdbx_seq_one_letter_code
_entity_poly.pdbx_strand_id
1 'polypeptide(L)'
;PSLPVPLANATASLLGDKIYVAGGQKSMEKPEATNYFFVLDLNSRNKGWKELPSWPGEPRGYAVSTTQSDGFDKCFYLFSGRNYKADGYINTLTDGYAFNPRLNSWKKLKQSFPLMAGNALSCGANHILFLGGVPQLIPGSDDHPGFDNTIRLYHTITQSLIKKEVAPYPISVTTNIAQKGNTFYVGSGEVKPGIRTPHVLKGEIIPFEKKLGIVNTIVIILYFVSLGWIGYYFSKKQKNTDDYFKGGGRLPWWAVGLSIFGTSLSAITFMSIPAKAYSSDWSYMLVNAGILMVVPFILYLFIPFYRKLNVTTAYEYLEQRFSS
;
A
#
# COMPACT_ATOMS: atom_id res chain seq x y z
N PRO A 1 13.80 27.21 14.53
CA PRO A 1 13.32 28.34 13.72
C PRO A 1 11.80 28.40 13.75
N SER A 2 11.20 29.61 13.84
CA SER A 2 9.76 29.84 13.73
C SER A 2 9.28 29.62 12.28
N LEU A 3 8.01 29.26 12.13
CA LEU A 3 7.38 29.18 10.81
C LEU A 3 7.41 30.56 10.12
N PRO A 4 7.53 30.61 8.79
CA PRO A 4 7.53 31.88 8.03
C PRO A 4 6.24 32.69 8.20
N VAL A 5 5.13 32.01 8.45
CA VAL A 5 3.81 32.58 8.71
C VAL A 5 3.17 31.95 9.94
N PRO A 6 2.39 32.69 10.75
CA PRO A 6 1.63 32.09 11.83
C PRO A 6 0.55 31.15 11.24
N LEU A 7 0.47 29.93 11.75
CA LEU A 7 -0.50 28.94 11.32
C LEU A 7 -1.14 28.27 12.53
N ALA A 8 -2.46 28.28 12.60
CA ALA A 8 -3.27 27.48 13.50
C ALA A 8 -3.87 26.29 12.73
N ASN A 9 -4.15 25.18 13.40
CA ASN A 9 -4.83 24.01 12.83
C ASN A 9 -4.15 23.45 11.58
N ALA A 10 -2.84 23.67 11.43
CA ALA A 10 -2.02 23.00 10.45
C ALA A 10 -1.72 21.56 10.88
N THR A 11 -1.41 20.70 9.94
CA THR A 11 -0.95 19.34 10.24
C THR A 11 0.54 19.20 9.97
N ALA A 12 1.21 18.37 10.77
CA ALA A 12 2.65 18.13 10.61
C ALA A 12 3.00 16.66 10.73
N SER A 13 4.02 16.23 9.97
CA SER A 13 4.55 14.87 10.05
C SER A 13 6.04 14.84 9.78
N LEU A 14 6.72 13.91 10.43
CA LEU A 14 8.16 13.66 10.29
C LEU A 14 8.40 12.62 9.20
N LEU A 15 9.26 12.93 8.24
CA LEU A 15 9.71 12.00 7.21
C LEU A 15 11.25 11.99 7.14
N GLY A 16 11.85 10.93 7.65
CA GLY A 16 13.30 10.91 7.88
C GLY A 16 13.72 12.03 8.85
N ASP A 17 14.65 12.85 8.42
CA ASP A 17 15.15 14.00 9.20
C ASP A 17 14.45 15.32 8.82
N LYS A 18 13.25 15.27 8.23
CA LYS A 18 12.53 16.46 7.78
C LYS A 18 11.14 16.52 8.37
N ILE A 19 10.78 17.68 8.92
CA ILE A 19 9.42 17.98 9.35
C ILE A 19 8.69 18.69 8.22
N TYR A 20 7.54 18.14 7.83
CA TYR A 20 6.64 18.73 6.84
C TYR A 20 5.43 19.31 7.56
N VAL A 21 5.03 20.53 7.19
CA VAL A 21 3.84 21.23 7.72
C VAL A 21 2.96 21.62 6.54
N ALA A 22 1.68 21.25 6.61
CA ALA A 22 0.73 21.50 5.54
C ALA A 22 -0.55 22.17 6.01
N GLY A 23 -1.06 23.12 5.23
CA GLY A 23 -2.33 23.80 5.44
C GLY A 23 -2.35 24.68 6.67
N GLY A 24 -3.52 24.73 7.32
CA GLY A 24 -3.77 25.55 8.49
C GLY A 24 -4.49 26.85 8.15
N GLN A 25 -4.64 27.71 9.14
CA GLN A 25 -5.34 29.00 9.09
C GLN A 25 -4.41 30.08 9.64
N LYS A 26 -4.39 31.26 9.04
CA LYS A 26 -3.54 32.37 9.49
C LYS A 26 -4.06 33.02 10.79
N SER A 27 -5.34 32.96 11.02
CA SER A 27 -6.00 33.56 12.18
C SER A 27 -7.22 32.74 12.58
N MET A 28 -7.58 32.75 13.85
CA MET A 28 -8.83 32.18 14.36
C MET A 28 -10.05 33.07 14.05
N GLU A 29 -9.83 34.39 13.92
CA GLU A 29 -10.88 35.36 13.58
C GLU A 29 -11.26 35.30 12.08
N LYS A 30 -10.27 34.96 11.22
CA LYS A 30 -10.46 34.74 9.80
C LYS A 30 -10.12 33.28 9.48
N PRO A 31 -11.09 32.39 9.57
CA PRO A 31 -10.86 30.94 9.51
C PRO A 31 -10.58 30.42 8.11
N GLU A 32 -10.24 31.28 7.16
CA GLU A 32 -9.82 30.88 5.81
C GLU A 32 -8.60 29.98 5.88
N ALA A 33 -8.73 28.82 5.28
CA ALA A 33 -7.65 27.87 5.22
C ALA A 33 -6.58 28.28 4.21
N THR A 34 -5.37 27.78 4.41
CA THR A 34 -4.22 28.03 3.54
C THR A 34 -3.80 26.75 2.82
N ASN A 35 -3.03 26.90 1.76
CA ASN A 35 -2.40 25.82 1.02
C ASN A 35 -0.88 25.81 1.20
N TYR A 36 -0.37 26.44 2.24
CA TYR A 36 1.06 26.41 2.53
C TYR A 36 1.56 24.99 2.78
N PHE A 37 2.73 24.73 2.24
CA PHE A 37 3.45 23.48 2.49
C PHE A 37 4.92 23.80 2.75
N PHE A 38 5.36 23.57 3.99
CA PHE A 38 6.70 23.89 4.44
C PHE A 38 7.46 22.63 4.83
N VAL A 39 8.79 22.69 4.67
CA VAL A 39 9.71 21.66 5.16
C VAL A 39 10.82 22.30 5.98
N LEU A 40 11.15 21.68 7.12
CA LEU A 40 12.33 21.96 7.92
C LEU A 40 13.24 20.73 7.94
N ASP A 41 14.48 20.92 7.51
CA ASP A 41 15.51 19.89 7.63
C ASP A 41 16.17 19.98 9.01
N LEU A 42 16.05 18.90 9.80
CA LEU A 42 16.57 18.84 11.15
C LEU A 42 18.11 18.80 11.22
N ASN A 43 18.76 18.37 10.12
CA ASN A 43 20.21 18.37 9.98
C ASN A 43 20.76 19.76 9.60
N SER A 44 19.89 20.66 9.13
CA SER A 44 20.26 22.00 8.66
C SER A 44 19.31 23.07 9.21
N ARG A 45 18.99 23.02 10.51
CA ARG A 45 17.98 23.88 11.16
C ARG A 45 18.27 25.38 11.02
N ASN A 46 19.53 25.76 10.89
CA ASN A 46 19.98 27.13 10.68
C ASN A 46 19.52 27.72 9.35
N LYS A 47 19.22 26.89 8.34
CA LYS A 47 18.66 27.32 7.06
C LYS A 47 17.17 27.70 7.16
N GLY A 48 16.49 27.36 8.26
CA GLY A 48 15.08 27.66 8.48
C GLY A 48 14.14 26.80 7.63
N TRP A 49 12.90 27.22 7.60
CA TRP A 49 11.84 26.58 6.83
C TRP A 49 11.95 26.93 5.36
N LYS A 50 11.69 25.94 4.49
CA LYS A 50 11.58 26.13 3.05
C LYS A 50 10.12 25.87 2.64
N GLU A 51 9.58 26.75 1.81
CA GLU A 51 8.30 26.52 1.17
C GLU A 51 8.46 25.57 -0.02
N LEU A 52 7.52 24.63 -0.14
CA LEU A 52 7.44 23.64 -1.21
C LEU A 52 6.17 23.85 -2.04
N PRO A 53 6.08 23.28 -3.26
CA PRO A 53 4.85 23.30 -4.05
C PRO A 53 3.68 22.73 -3.25
N SER A 54 2.55 23.45 -3.23
CA SER A 54 1.32 23.01 -2.61
C SER A 54 0.66 21.88 -3.39
N TRP A 55 -0.23 21.13 -2.73
CA TRP A 55 -1.06 20.11 -3.39
C TRP A 55 -2.06 20.77 -4.37
N PRO A 56 -2.47 20.05 -5.43
CA PRO A 56 -3.39 20.59 -6.45
C PRO A 56 -4.87 20.49 -6.01
N GLY A 57 -5.19 20.97 -4.82
CA GLY A 57 -6.53 20.94 -4.26
C GLY A 57 -6.85 22.16 -3.42
N GLU A 58 -8.04 22.18 -2.82
CA GLU A 58 -8.47 23.30 -2.00
C GLU A 58 -7.56 23.51 -0.78
N PRO A 59 -7.37 24.79 -0.35
CA PRO A 59 -6.77 25.09 0.95
C PRO A 59 -7.49 24.36 2.08
N ARG A 60 -6.77 23.98 3.14
CA ARG A 60 -7.35 23.18 4.22
C ARG A 60 -6.74 23.42 5.58
N GLY A 61 -7.61 23.52 6.58
CA GLY A 61 -7.27 23.42 7.99
C GLY A 61 -7.81 22.12 8.58
N TYR A 62 -7.32 21.72 9.74
CA TYR A 62 -7.70 20.49 10.44
C TYR A 62 -7.51 19.21 9.60
N ALA A 63 -6.66 19.26 8.61
CA ALA A 63 -6.30 18.09 7.81
C ALA A 63 -5.54 17.06 8.66
N VAL A 64 -5.55 15.82 8.22
CA VAL A 64 -4.82 14.74 8.87
C VAL A 64 -3.64 14.35 8.00
N SER A 65 -2.44 14.30 8.57
CA SER A 65 -1.25 13.87 7.85
C SER A 65 -0.49 12.77 8.57
N THR A 66 0.24 12.00 7.79
CA THR A 66 1.22 11.03 8.26
C THR A 66 2.21 10.72 7.15
N THR A 67 3.19 9.88 7.43
CA THR A 67 4.17 9.45 6.44
C THR A 67 4.14 7.94 6.30
N GLN A 68 4.20 7.42 5.06
CA GLN A 68 4.23 5.99 4.80
C GLN A 68 4.84 5.72 3.41
N SER A 69 5.25 4.47 3.16
CA SER A 69 5.69 4.04 1.83
C SER A 69 4.50 3.89 0.88
N ASP A 70 4.68 4.28 -0.38
CA ASP A 70 3.74 4.03 -1.48
C ASP A 70 4.02 2.71 -2.23
N GLY A 71 5.00 1.94 -1.72
CA GLY A 71 5.55 0.74 -2.32
C GLY A 71 6.92 0.95 -2.98
N PHE A 72 7.29 2.19 -3.28
CA PHE A 72 8.57 2.58 -3.88
C PHE A 72 9.34 3.56 -3.00
N ASP A 73 8.67 4.65 -2.62
CA ASP A 73 9.25 5.74 -1.84
C ASP A 73 8.47 6.00 -0.56
N LYS A 74 9.12 6.59 0.43
CA LYS A 74 8.43 7.17 1.59
C LYS A 74 7.84 8.53 1.21
N CYS A 75 6.52 8.66 1.38
CA CYS A 75 5.75 9.85 1.02
C CYS A 75 5.12 10.50 2.25
N PHE A 76 4.88 11.80 2.17
CA PHE A 76 4.01 12.52 3.08
C PHE A 76 2.57 12.45 2.54
N TYR A 77 1.63 12.02 3.37
CA TYR A 77 0.22 11.89 3.03
C TYR A 77 -0.60 12.98 3.72
N LEU A 78 -1.50 13.59 2.97
CA LEU A 78 -2.42 14.64 3.42
C LEU A 78 -3.85 14.21 3.10
N PHE A 79 -4.71 14.13 4.11
CA PHE A 79 -6.09 13.68 3.96
C PHE A 79 -7.06 14.75 4.45
N SER A 80 -8.15 14.94 3.70
CA SER A 80 -9.34 15.65 4.14
C SER A 80 -9.05 17.05 4.70
N GLY A 81 -9.69 17.39 5.82
CA GLY A 81 -9.68 18.70 6.41
C GLY A 81 -10.95 19.50 6.06
N ARG A 82 -10.92 20.80 6.32
CA ARG A 82 -12.02 21.70 6.00
C ARG A 82 -11.53 23.03 5.45
N ASN A 83 -12.40 23.66 4.68
CA ASN A 83 -12.23 25.03 4.24
C ASN A 83 -13.53 25.81 4.47
N TYR A 84 -13.42 27.13 4.53
CA TYR A 84 -14.58 28.03 4.59
C TYR A 84 -14.87 28.56 3.19
N LYS A 85 -16.13 28.51 2.79
CA LYS A 85 -16.60 29.18 1.57
C LYS A 85 -16.88 30.67 1.85
N ALA A 86 -16.93 31.45 0.79
CA ALA A 86 -17.21 32.90 0.88
C ALA A 86 -18.54 33.25 1.57
N ASP A 87 -19.49 32.34 1.56
CA ASP A 87 -20.79 32.43 2.25
C ASP A 87 -20.73 32.07 3.75
N GLY A 88 -19.54 31.76 4.27
CA GLY A 88 -19.34 31.31 5.63
C GLY A 88 -19.63 29.83 5.88
N TYR A 89 -20.05 29.08 4.86
CA TYR A 89 -20.29 27.63 4.97
C TYR A 89 -18.98 26.86 5.10
N ILE A 90 -18.97 25.90 6.03
CA ILE A 90 -17.83 25.02 6.24
C ILE A 90 -17.90 23.84 5.27
N ASN A 91 -16.92 23.77 4.36
CA ASN A 91 -16.79 22.66 3.43
C ASN A 91 -15.84 21.59 3.99
N THR A 92 -16.37 20.40 4.24
CA THR A 92 -15.54 19.23 4.60
C THR A 92 -14.98 18.61 3.34
N LEU A 93 -13.66 18.53 3.26
CA LEU A 93 -12.96 17.99 2.12
C LEU A 93 -12.90 16.47 2.21
N THR A 94 -13.02 15.80 1.06
CA THR A 94 -13.04 14.32 0.98
C THR A 94 -11.87 13.77 0.18
N ASP A 95 -11.01 14.65 -0.34
CA ASP A 95 -9.86 14.29 -1.15
C ASP A 95 -8.61 14.01 -0.29
N GLY A 96 -7.63 13.39 -0.89
CA GLY A 96 -6.34 13.10 -0.28
C GLY A 96 -5.21 13.17 -1.29
N TYR A 97 -4.01 13.43 -0.82
CA TYR A 97 -2.82 13.62 -1.63
C TYR A 97 -1.61 12.94 -0.99
N ALA A 98 -0.68 12.49 -1.82
CA ALA A 98 0.63 12.01 -1.41
C ALA A 98 1.72 12.86 -2.06
N PHE A 99 2.62 13.39 -1.26
CA PHE A 99 3.81 14.10 -1.72
C PHE A 99 5.01 13.17 -1.72
N ASN A 100 5.65 13.04 -2.86
CA ASN A 100 6.90 12.31 -2.99
C ASN A 100 8.09 13.29 -2.93
N PRO A 101 8.90 13.27 -1.86
CA PRO A 101 10.01 14.21 -1.70
C PRO A 101 11.12 14.02 -2.75
N ARG A 102 11.31 12.82 -3.29
CA ARG A 102 12.31 12.52 -4.31
C ARG A 102 11.93 13.15 -5.66
N LEU A 103 10.64 13.09 -5.99
CA LEU A 103 10.11 13.67 -7.23
C LEU A 103 9.67 15.13 -7.06
N ASN A 104 9.64 15.64 -5.83
CA ASN A 104 9.13 16.96 -5.47
C ASN A 104 7.74 17.25 -6.06
N SER A 105 6.86 16.26 -6.01
CA SER A 105 5.55 16.32 -6.65
C SER A 105 4.45 15.67 -5.83
N TRP A 106 3.22 16.16 -6.04
CA TRP A 106 2.01 15.65 -5.42
C TRP A 106 1.25 14.72 -6.37
N LYS A 107 0.65 13.68 -5.81
CA LYS A 107 -0.27 12.78 -6.48
C LYS A 107 -1.59 12.76 -5.73
N LYS A 108 -2.71 12.94 -6.43
CA LYS A 108 -4.05 12.76 -5.85
C LYS A 108 -4.30 11.27 -5.61
N LEU A 109 -4.84 10.93 -4.45
CA LEU A 109 -5.19 9.56 -4.09
C LEU A 109 -6.48 9.14 -4.80
N LYS A 110 -6.58 7.86 -5.19
CA LYS A 110 -7.77 7.30 -5.85
C LYS A 110 -8.97 7.25 -4.91
N GLN A 111 -8.75 6.88 -3.66
CA GLN A 111 -9.76 6.84 -2.62
C GLN A 111 -9.29 7.63 -1.41
N SER A 112 -10.20 8.43 -0.85
CA SER A 112 -10.04 9.13 0.41
C SER A 112 -11.41 9.22 1.09
N PHE A 113 -11.46 9.78 2.27
CA PHE A 113 -12.69 9.88 3.07
C PHE A 113 -12.67 11.16 3.90
N PRO A 114 -13.85 11.72 4.27
CA PRO A 114 -13.91 12.90 5.11
C PRO A 114 -13.40 12.58 6.51
N LEU A 115 -12.45 13.39 6.98
CA LEU A 115 -11.88 13.27 8.32
C LEU A 115 -11.16 14.56 8.70
N MET A 116 -11.66 15.26 9.73
CA MET A 116 -11.04 16.46 10.28
C MET A 116 -10.51 16.18 11.68
N ALA A 117 -9.46 16.86 12.09
CA ALA A 117 -8.93 16.86 13.45
C ALA A 117 -8.70 15.47 14.07
N GLY A 118 -8.63 14.42 13.24
CA GLY A 118 -8.30 13.06 13.65
C GLY A 118 -6.81 12.83 13.75
N ASN A 119 -6.44 11.63 14.13
CA ASN A 119 -5.06 11.19 14.22
C ASN A 119 -4.74 10.14 13.16
N ALA A 120 -3.52 10.16 12.63
CA ALA A 120 -3.01 9.13 11.73
C ALA A 120 -1.59 8.74 12.08
N LEU A 121 -1.28 7.46 11.94
CA LEU A 121 0.06 6.94 12.13
C LEU A 121 0.39 5.85 11.09
N SER A 122 1.68 5.70 10.82
CA SER A 122 2.16 4.62 9.96
C SER A 122 2.04 3.27 10.68
N CYS A 123 1.59 2.25 9.96
CA CYS A 123 1.42 0.89 10.47
C CYS A 123 1.98 -0.10 9.46
N GLY A 124 2.88 -0.97 9.89
CA GLY A 124 3.54 -1.92 9.00
C GLY A 124 4.26 -1.26 7.82
N ALA A 125 4.38 -1.97 6.71
CA ALA A 125 5.13 -1.50 5.54
C ALA A 125 4.37 -0.47 4.69
N ASN A 126 3.04 -0.65 4.51
CA ASN A 126 2.24 0.10 3.53
C ASN A 126 0.84 0.46 4.04
N HIS A 127 0.65 0.59 5.35
CA HIS A 127 -0.64 0.92 5.94
C HIS A 127 -0.57 2.21 6.73
N ILE A 128 -1.69 2.93 6.74
CA ILE A 128 -1.96 4.09 7.58
C ILE A 128 -3.15 3.75 8.48
N LEU A 129 -2.96 3.88 9.78
CA LEU A 129 -4.01 3.73 10.77
C LEU A 129 -4.54 5.10 11.13
N PHE A 130 -5.84 5.32 10.92
CA PHE A 130 -6.56 6.53 11.34
C PHE A 130 -7.37 6.24 12.59
N LEU A 131 -7.34 7.17 13.52
CA LEU A 131 -7.99 7.06 14.81
C LEU A 131 -8.93 8.24 15.02
N GLY A 132 -10.21 7.97 15.18
CA GLY A 132 -11.24 8.98 15.45
C GLY A 132 -11.33 10.04 14.37
N GLY A 133 -11.66 11.25 14.78
CA GLY A 133 -11.80 12.44 13.94
C GLY A 133 -13.24 12.88 13.75
N VAL A 134 -13.44 13.89 12.91
CA VAL A 134 -14.75 14.49 12.62
C VAL A 134 -15.06 14.31 11.13
N PRO A 135 -15.87 13.31 10.75
CA PRO A 135 -16.20 13.07 9.34
C PRO A 135 -17.21 14.07 8.80
N GLN A 136 -18.06 14.63 9.68
CA GLN A 136 -19.09 15.61 9.36
C GLN A 136 -19.28 16.55 10.53
N LEU A 137 -19.45 17.84 10.23
CA LEU A 137 -19.84 18.83 11.25
C LEU A 137 -21.32 18.70 11.54
N ILE A 138 -21.64 18.46 12.82
CA ILE A 138 -23.01 18.44 13.34
C ILE A 138 -23.17 19.71 14.14
N PRO A 139 -24.13 20.62 13.79
CA PRO A 139 -24.43 21.83 14.59
C PRO A 139 -24.99 21.46 15.95
N GLY A 140 -24.68 22.28 16.95
CA GLY A 140 -25.19 22.16 18.30
C GLY A 140 -24.26 21.37 19.24
N SER A 141 -24.28 21.76 20.54
CA SER A 141 -23.45 21.11 21.56
C SER A 141 -24.19 20.06 22.37
N ASP A 142 -25.46 20.29 22.65
CA ASP A 142 -26.21 19.54 23.68
C ASP A 142 -26.63 18.15 23.20
N ASP A 143 -27.13 18.04 21.98
CA ASP A 143 -27.54 16.78 21.35
C ASP A 143 -26.43 16.11 20.50
N HIS A 144 -25.21 16.61 20.55
CA HIS A 144 -24.11 16.05 19.74
C HIS A 144 -23.75 14.63 20.22
N PRO A 145 -23.77 13.61 19.34
CA PRO A 145 -23.54 12.19 19.74
C PRO A 145 -22.12 11.90 20.23
N GLY A 146 -21.22 12.84 20.10
CA GLY A 146 -19.77 12.66 20.28
C GLY A 146 -19.06 12.64 18.94
N PHE A 147 -17.74 12.78 18.97
CA PHE A 147 -16.92 12.64 17.78
C PHE A 147 -16.76 11.17 17.37
N ASP A 148 -16.42 10.95 16.12
CA ASP A 148 -16.29 9.60 15.57
C ASP A 148 -15.14 8.84 16.26
N ASN A 149 -15.44 7.64 16.77
CA ASN A 149 -14.49 6.75 17.39
C ASN A 149 -14.09 5.57 16.44
N THR A 150 -14.27 5.75 15.16
CA THR A 150 -13.90 4.73 14.17
C THR A 150 -12.40 4.68 13.98
N ILE A 151 -11.89 3.46 13.97
CA ILE A 151 -10.53 3.11 13.55
C ILE A 151 -10.59 2.69 12.08
N ARG A 152 -9.76 3.29 11.23
CA ARG A 152 -9.70 3.01 9.79
C ARG A 152 -8.30 2.57 9.40
N LEU A 153 -8.21 1.50 8.63
CA LEU A 153 -6.94 1.02 8.08
C LEU A 153 -6.93 1.25 6.56
N TYR A 154 -5.98 2.04 6.11
CA TYR A 154 -5.79 2.42 4.71
C TYR A 154 -4.52 1.80 4.16
N HIS A 155 -4.59 1.25 2.95
CA HIS A 155 -3.44 0.66 2.26
C HIS A 155 -2.91 1.60 1.18
N THR A 156 -1.66 2.00 1.29
CA THR A 156 -1.06 3.06 0.46
C THR A 156 -0.80 2.66 -0.99
N ILE A 157 -0.48 1.38 -1.25
CA ILE A 157 -0.22 0.90 -2.62
C ILE A 157 -1.53 0.80 -3.41
N THR A 158 -2.56 0.15 -2.84
CA THR A 158 -3.88 0.03 -3.49
C THR A 158 -4.68 1.31 -3.41
N GLN A 159 -4.29 2.21 -2.51
CA GLN A 159 -4.96 3.48 -2.22
C GLN A 159 -6.42 3.28 -1.84
N SER A 160 -6.68 2.32 -0.97
CA SER A 160 -8.02 1.92 -0.55
C SER A 160 -8.14 1.75 0.96
N LEU A 161 -9.34 2.02 1.46
CA LEU A 161 -9.72 1.71 2.84
C LEU A 161 -10.01 0.20 2.94
N ILE A 162 -9.24 -0.53 3.75
CA ILE A 162 -9.33 -1.99 3.84
C ILE A 162 -10.04 -2.48 5.10
N LYS A 163 -10.04 -1.70 6.16
CA LYS A 163 -10.71 -2.07 7.41
C LYS A 163 -11.30 -0.85 8.09
N LYS A 164 -12.46 -1.04 8.71
CA LYS A 164 -13.15 -0.03 9.50
C LYS A 164 -13.74 -0.71 10.73
N GLU A 165 -13.35 -0.26 11.93
CA GLU A 165 -13.83 -0.77 13.20
C GLU A 165 -14.15 0.39 14.14
N VAL A 166 -14.95 0.12 15.15
CA VAL A 166 -15.33 1.09 16.18
C VAL A 166 -14.50 0.83 17.43
N ALA A 167 -13.81 1.84 17.93
CA ALA A 167 -13.10 1.75 19.19
C ALA A 167 -14.09 1.64 20.35
N PRO A 168 -13.76 0.86 21.42
CA PRO A 168 -14.64 0.72 22.58
C PRO A 168 -14.72 1.99 23.45
N TYR A 169 -13.84 2.96 23.20
CA TYR A 169 -13.75 4.22 23.94
C TYR A 169 -13.79 5.41 22.97
N PRO A 170 -14.31 6.57 23.40
CA PRO A 170 -14.21 7.79 22.63
C PRO A 170 -12.75 8.14 22.32
N ILE A 171 -12.47 8.47 21.07
CA ILE A 171 -11.15 8.93 20.63
C ILE A 171 -11.17 10.46 20.58
N SER A 172 -10.27 11.08 21.33
CA SER A 172 -10.20 12.54 21.38
C SER A 172 -9.70 13.11 20.04
N VAL A 173 -10.30 14.23 19.65
CA VAL A 173 -9.88 15.05 18.51
C VAL A 173 -9.07 16.27 18.98
N THR A 174 -8.50 17.01 18.05
CA THR A 174 -7.68 18.22 18.33
C THR A 174 -6.50 17.97 19.26
N THR A 175 -6.00 16.74 19.26
CA THR A 175 -4.84 16.32 20.04
C THR A 175 -3.85 15.58 19.14
N ASN A 176 -2.60 15.49 19.57
CA ASN A 176 -1.58 14.79 18.82
C ASN A 176 -1.43 13.35 19.33
N ILE A 177 -1.04 12.47 18.42
CA ILE A 177 -0.66 11.11 18.72
C ILE A 177 0.85 11.02 18.94
N ALA A 178 1.26 10.29 19.97
CA ALA A 178 2.65 9.94 20.21
C ALA A 178 2.84 8.45 19.97
N GLN A 179 3.86 8.07 19.21
CA GLN A 179 4.18 6.67 18.92
C GLN A 179 5.60 6.33 19.34
N LYS A 180 5.77 5.18 19.99
CA LYS A 180 7.06 4.59 20.32
C LYS A 180 7.05 3.10 19.99
N GLY A 181 7.74 2.72 18.93
CA GLY A 181 7.65 1.35 18.39
C GLY A 181 6.22 1.01 17.95
N ASN A 182 5.69 -0.10 18.45
CA ASN A 182 4.33 -0.54 18.17
C ASN A 182 3.26 0.07 19.10
N THR A 183 3.66 0.78 20.13
CA THR A 183 2.73 1.42 21.09
C THR A 183 2.48 2.86 20.69
N PHE A 184 1.23 3.29 20.75
CA PHE A 184 0.84 4.67 20.53
C PHE A 184 -0.06 5.18 21.66
N TYR A 185 -0.05 6.50 21.84
CA TYR A 185 -0.82 7.18 22.86
C TYR A 185 -1.58 8.34 22.21
N VAL A 186 -2.88 8.42 22.45
CA VAL A 186 -3.71 9.57 22.12
C VAL A 186 -3.97 10.32 23.42
N GLY A 187 -3.48 11.55 23.49
CA GLY A 187 -3.60 12.37 24.69
C GLY A 187 -5.03 12.83 24.96
N SER A 188 -5.19 13.56 26.06
CA SER A 188 -6.47 14.23 26.36
C SER A 188 -6.86 15.19 25.23
N GLY A 189 -8.15 15.36 24.98
CA GLY A 189 -8.67 16.24 23.93
C GLY A 189 -10.18 16.30 23.98
N GLU A 190 -10.79 16.83 22.94
CA GLU A 190 -12.25 16.91 22.84
C GLU A 190 -12.86 15.59 22.41
N VAL A 191 -13.95 15.18 23.06
CA VAL A 191 -14.78 14.02 22.71
C VAL A 191 -16.15 14.41 22.22
N LYS A 192 -16.59 15.63 22.52
CA LYS A 192 -17.73 16.37 22.00
C LYS A 192 -17.35 17.85 21.89
N PRO A 193 -18.07 18.67 21.12
CA PRO A 193 -17.82 20.12 21.10
C PRO A 193 -17.83 20.72 22.51
N GLY A 194 -16.71 21.33 22.90
CA GLY A 194 -16.53 21.94 24.23
C GLY A 194 -16.33 20.96 25.42
N ILE A 195 -16.46 19.66 25.20
CA ILE A 195 -16.29 18.64 26.25
C ILE A 195 -14.97 17.90 26.05
N ARG A 196 -14.07 18.04 27.01
CA ARG A 196 -12.75 17.40 27.01
C ARG A 196 -12.70 16.23 27.97
N THR A 197 -11.90 15.22 27.61
CA THR A 197 -11.59 14.07 28.45
C THR A 197 -10.19 14.19 29.02
N PRO A 198 -9.96 13.84 30.30
CA PRO A 198 -8.60 13.74 30.87
C PRO A 198 -7.91 12.41 30.51
N HIS A 199 -8.62 11.48 29.88
CA HIS A 199 -8.08 10.15 29.61
C HIS A 199 -7.05 10.16 28.51
N VAL A 200 -6.03 9.31 28.67
CA VAL A 200 -5.02 8.99 27.65
C VAL A 200 -5.31 7.58 27.16
N LEU A 201 -5.56 7.45 25.88
CA LEU A 201 -5.74 6.14 25.25
C LEU A 201 -4.38 5.57 24.88
N LYS A 202 -4.11 4.35 25.32
CA LYS A 202 -2.96 3.55 24.89
C LYS A 202 -3.44 2.48 23.91
N GLY A 203 -2.82 2.42 22.75
CA GLY A 203 -3.05 1.36 21.78
C GLY A 203 -1.74 0.68 21.42
N GLU A 204 -1.83 -0.54 20.94
CA GLU A 204 -0.70 -1.31 20.47
C GLU A 204 -0.99 -1.88 19.07
N ILE A 205 -0.07 -1.64 18.15
CA ILE A 205 -0.08 -2.27 16.83
C ILE A 205 0.55 -3.64 16.99
N ILE A 206 -0.30 -4.68 17.04
CA ILE A 206 0.17 -6.05 17.11
C ILE A 206 0.54 -6.48 15.69
N PRO A 207 1.84 -6.64 15.38
CA PRO A 207 2.25 -7.14 14.08
C PRO A 207 1.70 -8.55 13.92
N PHE A 208 1.08 -8.78 12.77
CA PHE A 208 0.56 -10.10 12.44
C PHE A 208 1.74 -11.03 12.09
N GLU A 209 2.42 -11.54 13.11
CA GLU A 209 3.43 -12.57 12.93
C GLU A 209 2.72 -13.89 12.60
N LYS A 210 2.61 -14.19 11.33
CA LYS A 210 2.30 -15.56 10.90
C LYS A 210 3.52 -16.44 11.22
N LYS A 211 3.55 -17.03 12.39
CA LYS A 211 4.46 -18.15 12.65
C LYS A 211 4.03 -19.31 11.77
N LEU A 212 4.99 -19.93 11.10
CA LEU A 212 4.74 -21.16 10.38
C LEU A 212 4.27 -22.20 11.41
N GLY A 213 2.97 -22.52 11.41
CA GLY A 213 2.43 -23.51 12.33
C GLY A 213 3.05 -24.90 12.06
N ILE A 214 3.06 -25.76 13.07
CA ILE A 214 3.61 -27.12 12.98
C ILE A 214 3.05 -27.86 11.76
N VAL A 215 1.76 -27.74 11.48
CA VAL A 215 1.10 -28.35 10.32
C VAL A 215 1.71 -27.88 9.00
N ASN A 216 1.92 -26.59 8.83
CA ASN A 216 2.53 -26.02 7.62
C ASN A 216 3.99 -26.51 7.45
N THR A 217 4.72 -26.59 8.56
CA THR A 217 6.11 -27.11 8.55
C THR A 217 6.14 -28.58 8.12
N ILE A 218 5.24 -29.41 8.66
CA ILE A 218 5.12 -30.83 8.28
C ILE A 218 4.78 -30.96 6.79
N VAL A 219 3.83 -30.18 6.27
CA VAL A 219 3.46 -30.21 4.85
C VAL A 219 4.65 -29.85 3.96
N ILE A 220 5.42 -28.82 4.32
CA ILE A 220 6.65 -28.45 3.57
C ILE A 220 7.68 -29.57 3.59
N ILE A 221 7.93 -30.19 4.75
CA ILE A 221 8.88 -31.30 4.86
C ILE A 221 8.40 -32.49 4.00
N LEU A 222 7.14 -32.88 4.10
CA LEU A 222 6.56 -33.94 3.29
C LEU A 222 6.68 -33.66 1.78
N TYR A 223 6.45 -32.42 1.39
CA TYR A 223 6.62 -31.98 0.00
C TYR A 223 8.06 -32.18 -0.48
N PHE A 224 9.06 -31.70 0.26
CA PHE A 224 10.47 -31.89 -0.12
C PHE A 224 10.90 -33.36 -0.09
N VAL A 225 10.45 -34.13 0.89
CA VAL A 225 10.73 -35.57 0.95
C VAL A 225 10.12 -36.29 -0.25
N SER A 226 8.89 -35.97 -0.64
CA SER A 226 8.24 -36.56 -1.82
C SER A 226 8.96 -36.19 -3.12
N LEU A 227 9.41 -34.94 -3.27
CA LEU A 227 10.23 -34.53 -4.42
C LEU A 227 11.56 -35.26 -4.47
N GLY A 228 12.25 -35.35 -3.34
CA GLY A 228 13.52 -36.12 -3.25
C GLY A 228 13.33 -37.59 -3.58
N TRP A 229 12.25 -38.21 -3.10
CA TRP A 229 11.91 -39.60 -3.39
C TRP A 229 11.61 -39.81 -4.89
N ILE A 230 10.81 -38.94 -5.49
CA ILE A 230 10.49 -38.94 -6.92
C ILE A 230 11.79 -38.83 -7.74
N GLY A 231 12.63 -37.83 -7.41
CA GLY A 231 13.91 -37.64 -8.08
C GLY A 231 14.80 -38.86 -8.01
N TYR A 232 14.97 -39.46 -6.83
CA TYR A 232 15.73 -40.69 -6.62
C TYR A 232 15.13 -41.88 -7.38
N TYR A 233 13.82 -42.08 -7.34
CA TYR A 233 13.15 -43.18 -8.03
C TYR A 233 13.32 -43.08 -9.55
N PHE A 234 13.16 -41.91 -10.14
CA PHE A 234 13.34 -41.72 -11.58
C PHE A 234 14.82 -41.73 -12.01
N SER A 235 15.71 -41.21 -11.19
CA SER A 235 17.17 -41.27 -11.47
C SER A 235 17.67 -42.68 -11.71
N LYS A 236 17.16 -43.65 -10.95
CA LYS A 236 17.52 -45.08 -11.15
C LYS A 236 16.96 -45.72 -12.42
N LYS A 237 15.88 -45.13 -13.00
CA LYS A 237 15.23 -45.65 -14.19
C LYS A 237 15.72 -45.05 -15.49
N GLN A 238 16.40 -43.90 -15.41
CA GLN A 238 16.93 -43.20 -16.59
C GLN A 238 18.25 -43.83 -17.02
N LYS A 239 18.30 -44.25 -18.28
CA LYS A 239 19.48 -44.91 -18.84
C LYS A 239 20.24 -44.05 -19.85
N ASN A 240 19.53 -43.10 -20.49
CA ASN A 240 20.06 -42.28 -21.59
C ASN A 240 19.64 -40.82 -21.40
N THR A 241 20.32 -39.91 -22.10
CA THR A 241 19.99 -38.46 -22.16
C THR A 241 18.56 -38.21 -22.65
N ASP A 242 18.07 -39.01 -23.57
CA ASP A 242 16.68 -38.94 -24.08
C ASP A 242 15.64 -39.32 -23.00
N ASP A 243 15.92 -40.29 -22.16
CA ASP A 243 15.09 -40.64 -21.03
C ASP A 243 15.02 -39.47 -20.02
N TYR A 244 16.13 -38.76 -19.82
CA TYR A 244 16.20 -37.63 -18.91
C TYR A 244 15.41 -36.43 -19.43
N PHE A 245 15.63 -35.98 -20.67
CA PHE A 245 15.02 -34.75 -21.21
C PHE A 245 13.65 -34.97 -21.83
N LYS A 246 13.40 -36.14 -22.42
CA LYS A 246 12.15 -36.43 -23.15
C LYS A 246 11.25 -37.46 -22.44
N GLY A 247 11.70 -38.00 -21.28
CA GLY A 247 10.99 -39.08 -20.59
C GLY A 247 10.88 -40.37 -21.44
N GLY A 248 11.79 -40.57 -22.40
CA GLY A 248 11.75 -41.68 -23.35
C GLY A 248 10.52 -41.68 -24.26
N GLY A 249 9.83 -40.52 -24.44
CA GLY A 249 8.62 -40.40 -25.23
C GLY A 249 7.39 -41.09 -24.63
N ARG A 250 7.45 -41.56 -23.39
CA ARG A 250 6.41 -42.34 -22.72
C ARG A 250 5.49 -41.51 -21.81
N LEU A 251 5.76 -40.20 -21.70
CA LEU A 251 4.94 -39.32 -20.86
C LEU A 251 3.57 -39.11 -21.48
N PRO A 252 2.48 -39.31 -20.71
CA PRO A 252 1.14 -39.04 -21.22
C PRO A 252 0.94 -37.53 -21.40
N TRP A 253 0.15 -37.14 -22.40
CA TRP A 253 -0.06 -35.75 -22.78
C TRP A 253 -0.56 -34.84 -21.65
N TRP A 254 -1.42 -35.38 -20.78
CA TRP A 254 -1.93 -34.64 -19.63
C TRP A 254 -0.85 -34.32 -18.59
N ALA A 255 0.12 -35.23 -18.37
CA ALA A 255 1.23 -34.98 -17.45
C ALA A 255 2.18 -33.89 -17.98
N VAL A 256 2.44 -33.90 -19.31
CA VAL A 256 3.20 -32.85 -19.97
C VAL A 256 2.47 -31.51 -19.84
N GLY A 257 1.15 -31.47 -20.08
CA GLY A 257 0.33 -30.28 -19.93
C GLY A 257 0.36 -29.71 -18.52
N LEU A 258 0.23 -30.56 -17.50
CA LEU A 258 0.34 -30.14 -16.09
C LEU A 258 1.75 -29.63 -15.73
N SER A 259 2.80 -30.24 -16.29
CA SER A 259 4.18 -29.78 -16.09
C SER A 259 4.39 -28.40 -16.69
N ILE A 260 3.94 -28.14 -17.89
CA ILE A 260 4.00 -26.82 -18.56
C ILE A 260 3.23 -25.78 -17.73
N PHE A 261 2.02 -26.11 -17.33
CA PHE A 261 1.18 -25.23 -16.49
C PHE A 261 1.87 -24.93 -15.15
N GLY A 262 2.36 -25.93 -14.44
CA GLY A 262 3.02 -25.77 -13.16
C GLY A 262 4.33 -24.96 -13.26
N THR A 263 5.07 -25.09 -14.36
CA THR A 263 6.27 -24.32 -14.63
C THR A 263 5.97 -22.86 -14.95
N SER A 264 4.86 -22.60 -15.65
CA SER A 264 4.43 -21.26 -16.05
C SER A 264 3.76 -20.49 -14.90
N LEU A 265 3.07 -21.18 -13.99
CA LEU A 265 2.36 -20.60 -12.86
C LEU A 265 3.29 -20.45 -11.65
N SER A 266 3.97 -19.32 -11.55
CA SER A 266 4.79 -19.01 -10.38
C SER A 266 3.95 -18.53 -9.18
N ALA A 267 4.49 -18.63 -7.96
CA ALA A 267 3.88 -18.05 -6.77
C ALA A 267 3.69 -16.52 -6.90
N ILE A 268 4.63 -15.83 -7.57
CA ILE A 268 4.52 -14.39 -7.86
C ILE A 268 3.34 -14.14 -8.79
N THR A 269 3.18 -14.90 -9.85
CA THR A 269 2.07 -14.79 -10.81
C THR A 269 0.73 -14.97 -10.10
N PHE A 270 0.62 -15.99 -9.24
CA PHE A 270 -0.58 -16.29 -8.47
C PHE A 270 -0.97 -15.15 -7.50
N MET A 271 0.00 -14.47 -6.90
CA MET A 271 -0.27 -13.37 -5.97
C MET A 271 -0.40 -12.01 -6.68
N SER A 272 0.45 -11.73 -7.67
CA SER A 272 0.54 -10.40 -8.28
C SER A 272 -0.56 -10.13 -9.31
N ILE A 273 -1.02 -11.11 -10.07
CA ILE A 273 -2.07 -10.90 -11.08
C ILE A 273 -3.39 -10.48 -10.45
N PRO A 274 -3.94 -11.18 -9.43
CA PRO A 274 -5.14 -10.73 -8.74
C PRO A 274 -4.97 -9.36 -8.07
N ALA A 275 -3.82 -9.12 -7.44
CA ALA A 275 -3.53 -7.84 -6.82
C ALA A 275 -3.50 -6.69 -7.86
N LYS A 276 -2.89 -6.91 -9.02
CA LYS A 276 -2.85 -5.95 -10.12
C LYS A 276 -4.24 -5.71 -10.72
N ALA A 277 -5.01 -6.76 -10.94
CA ALA A 277 -6.38 -6.65 -11.45
C ALA A 277 -7.30 -5.88 -10.49
N TYR A 278 -7.14 -6.10 -9.19
CA TYR A 278 -7.89 -5.38 -8.16
C TYR A 278 -7.47 -3.90 -8.05
N SER A 279 -6.15 -3.62 -8.10
CA SER A 279 -5.62 -2.27 -7.86
C SER A 279 -5.72 -1.33 -9.06
N SER A 280 -5.77 -1.86 -10.29
CA SER A 280 -5.79 -1.04 -11.50
C SER A 280 -6.89 -1.43 -12.48
N ASP A 281 -6.68 -2.49 -13.26
CA ASP A 281 -7.56 -2.91 -14.36
C ASP A 281 -7.25 -4.36 -14.79
N TRP A 282 -8.04 -4.85 -15.76
CA TRP A 282 -7.92 -6.20 -16.31
C TRP A 282 -7.02 -6.27 -17.55
N SER A 283 -6.20 -5.27 -17.83
CA SER A 283 -5.32 -5.23 -19.01
C SER A 283 -4.41 -6.44 -19.12
N TYR A 284 -4.01 -7.03 -17.99
CA TYR A 284 -3.18 -8.23 -17.96
C TYR A 284 -3.90 -9.46 -18.57
N MET A 285 -5.22 -9.49 -18.60
CA MET A 285 -5.99 -10.55 -19.26
C MET A 285 -5.76 -10.55 -20.77
N LEU A 286 -5.53 -9.39 -21.39
CA LEU A 286 -5.24 -9.29 -22.83
C LEU A 286 -3.90 -9.95 -23.18
N VAL A 287 -2.91 -9.90 -22.29
CA VAL A 287 -1.63 -10.59 -22.47
C VAL A 287 -1.86 -12.10 -22.54
N ASN A 288 -2.67 -12.66 -21.65
CA ASN A 288 -3.01 -14.08 -21.65
C ASN A 288 -3.81 -14.48 -22.90
N ALA A 289 -4.73 -13.62 -23.37
CA ALA A 289 -5.44 -13.83 -24.63
C ALA A 289 -4.46 -13.86 -25.82
N GLY A 290 -3.46 -12.99 -25.83
CA GLY A 290 -2.38 -12.98 -26.83
C GLY A 290 -1.61 -14.31 -26.86
N ILE A 291 -1.28 -14.87 -25.69
CA ILE A 291 -0.62 -16.17 -25.58
C ILE A 291 -1.49 -17.27 -26.22
N LEU A 292 -2.80 -17.30 -25.95
CA LEU A 292 -3.71 -18.26 -26.53
C LEU A 292 -3.78 -18.17 -28.07
N MET A 293 -3.67 -16.97 -28.63
CA MET A 293 -3.63 -16.75 -30.09
C MET A 293 -2.35 -17.32 -30.74
N VAL A 294 -1.24 -17.34 -30.01
CA VAL A 294 0.05 -17.86 -30.52
C VAL A 294 0.13 -19.38 -30.46
N VAL A 295 -0.61 -20.04 -29.55
CA VAL A 295 -0.59 -21.48 -29.37
C VAL A 295 -0.82 -22.27 -30.66
N PRO A 296 -1.80 -21.97 -31.55
CA PRO A 296 -1.99 -22.69 -32.82
C PRO A 296 -0.74 -22.62 -33.71
N PHE A 297 -0.07 -21.47 -33.78
CA PHE A 297 1.17 -21.33 -34.58
C PHE A 297 2.28 -22.21 -34.04
N ILE A 298 2.43 -22.28 -32.71
CA ILE A 298 3.39 -23.17 -32.06
C ILE A 298 3.09 -24.63 -32.39
N LEU A 299 1.83 -25.04 -32.30
CA LEU A 299 1.40 -26.42 -32.55
C LEU A 299 1.58 -26.86 -34.00
N TYR A 300 1.25 -25.99 -34.97
CA TYR A 300 1.26 -26.37 -36.40
C TYR A 300 2.57 -26.08 -37.11
N LEU A 301 3.37 -25.09 -36.63
CA LEU A 301 4.62 -24.72 -37.30
C LEU A 301 5.85 -25.19 -36.51
N PHE A 302 5.94 -24.80 -35.26
CA PHE A 302 7.20 -25.02 -34.47
C PHE A 302 7.34 -26.48 -34.01
N ILE A 303 6.31 -27.09 -33.45
CA ILE A 303 6.42 -28.45 -32.92
C ILE A 303 6.72 -29.46 -34.03
N PRO A 304 6.04 -29.48 -35.20
CA PRO A 304 6.39 -30.39 -36.27
C PRO A 304 7.80 -30.17 -36.82
N PHE A 305 8.27 -28.93 -36.88
CA PHE A 305 9.60 -28.61 -37.35
C PHE A 305 10.68 -29.22 -36.42
N TYR A 306 10.59 -28.95 -35.12
CA TYR A 306 11.57 -29.49 -34.15
C TYR A 306 11.50 -31.03 -34.02
N ARG A 307 10.32 -31.63 -34.15
CA ARG A 307 10.17 -33.07 -34.13
C ARG A 307 10.86 -33.75 -35.33
N LYS A 308 10.85 -33.14 -36.52
CA LYS A 308 11.55 -33.66 -37.70
C LYS A 308 13.08 -33.61 -37.53
N LEU A 309 13.59 -32.65 -36.81
CA LEU A 309 15.03 -32.48 -36.55
C LEU A 309 15.60 -33.48 -35.53
N ASN A 310 14.72 -34.15 -34.78
CA ASN A 310 15.06 -35.07 -33.69
C ASN A 310 16.07 -34.52 -32.67
N VAL A 311 16.04 -33.22 -32.43
CA VAL A 311 16.87 -32.52 -31.45
C VAL A 311 16.25 -32.56 -30.06
N THR A 312 17.07 -32.52 -29.03
CA THR A 312 16.63 -32.54 -27.64
C THR A 312 16.23 -31.15 -27.18
N THR A 313 16.94 -30.13 -27.65
CA THR A 313 16.68 -28.73 -27.31
C THR A 313 16.78 -27.84 -28.54
N ALA A 314 16.13 -26.65 -28.50
CA ALA A 314 16.30 -25.63 -29.54
C ALA A 314 17.75 -25.14 -29.65
N TYR A 315 18.51 -25.18 -28.56
CA TYR A 315 19.93 -24.81 -28.54
C TYR A 315 20.80 -25.80 -29.31
N GLU A 316 20.51 -27.10 -29.23
CA GLU A 316 21.18 -28.12 -30.04
C GLU A 316 21.01 -27.88 -31.54
N TYR A 317 19.83 -27.45 -31.97
CA TYR A 317 19.61 -27.07 -33.37
C TYR A 317 20.46 -25.85 -33.77
N LEU A 318 20.53 -24.84 -32.89
CA LEU A 318 21.35 -23.66 -33.16
C LEU A 318 22.85 -24.00 -33.19
N GLU A 319 23.32 -24.88 -32.29
CA GLU A 319 24.67 -25.36 -32.27
C GLU A 319 25.02 -26.11 -33.56
N GLN A 320 24.19 -27.08 -33.98
CA GLN A 320 24.39 -27.82 -35.24
C GLN A 320 24.40 -26.93 -36.48
N ARG A 321 23.67 -25.82 -36.47
CA ARG A 321 23.53 -24.93 -37.61
C ARG A 321 24.56 -23.81 -37.68
N PHE A 322 24.99 -23.29 -36.52
CA PHE A 322 25.81 -22.08 -36.41
C PHE A 322 27.14 -22.33 -35.70
N SER A 323 27.41 -23.53 -35.14
CA SER A 323 28.72 -23.87 -34.64
C SER A 323 29.65 -24.14 -35.81
N SER A 324 30.72 -23.35 -35.88
CA SER A 324 31.85 -23.54 -36.82
C SER A 324 32.87 -24.51 -36.24
#